data_db0123e3343fa3d138fc67ab16dbd016
#
_entry.id   db0123e3343fa3d138fc67ab16dbd016
#
_cell.length_a   1.000
_cell.length_b   1.000
_cell.length_c   1.000
_cell.angle_alpha   90.00
_cell.angle_beta   90.00
_cell.angle_gamma   90.00
#
_symmetry.space_group_name_H-M   'P 1'
#
loop_
_entity.id
_entity.type
_entity.pdbx_description
1 polymer ?
#
loop_
_entity_poly.entity_id
_entity_poly.type
_entity_poly.pdbx_seq_one_letter_code
_entity_poly.pdbx_strand_id
1 'polypeptide(L)'
;CVFYMPKGIKPRGDRYAGKQEVRAGLAKRFEGIPDVHYGDDQHWICGDFGVSEWTLTGTSTSGQHIEVRGVDLLEFAQGKVIRKDSFWKIVE
;
A
#
# COMPACT_ATOMS: atom_id res chain seq x y z
N CYS A 1 12.44 -1.15 -7.96
CA CYS A 1 11.36 -1.15 -6.97
C CYS A 1 10.14 -1.90 -7.52
N VAL A 2 9.52 -2.69 -6.68
CA VAL A 2 8.31 -3.44 -7.01
C VAL A 2 7.25 -3.12 -5.97
N PHE A 3 6.02 -2.86 -6.41
CA PHE A 3 4.88 -2.60 -5.57
C PHE A 3 3.79 -3.63 -5.84
N TYR A 4 3.31 -4.30 -4.78
CA TYR A 4 2.16 -5.19 -4.86
C TYR A 4 0.98 -4.55 -4.18
N MET A 5 -0.14 -4.45 -4.90
CA MET A 5 -1.39 -3.96 -4.34
C MET A 5 -2.06 -5.01 -3.45
N PRO A 6 -2.93 -4.59 -2.50
CA PRO A 6 -3.63 -5.55 -1.62
C PRO A 6 -4.73 -6.33 -2.33
N LYS A 7 -4.96 -6.08 -3.61
CA LYS A 7 -5.99 -6.74 -4.41
C LYS A 7 -5.50 -7.00 -5.82
N GLY A 8 -6.17 -7.89 -6.52
CA GLY A 8 -5.89 -8.27 -7.89
C GLY A 8 -6.44 -9.63 -8.19
N ILE A 9 -6.25 -10.08 -9.43
CA ILE A 9 -6.76 -11.40 -9.86
C ILE A 9 -5.86 -12.56 -9.43
N LYS A 10 -4.66 -12.25 -8.93
CA LYS A 10 -3.71 -13.25 -8.45
C LYS A 10 -3.52 -13.13 -6.94
N PRO A 11 -3.07 -14.20 -6.26
CA PRO A 11 -2.89 -14.18 -4.80
C PRO A 11 -1.97 -13.09 -4.29
N ARG A 12 -0.98 -12.68 -5.07
CA ARG A 12 -0.05 -11.61 -4.66
C ARG A 12 -0.60 -10.20 -4.88
N GLY A 13 -1.77 -10.08 -5.52
CA GLY A 13 -2.31 -8.79 -5.91
C GLY A 13 -1.68 -8.28 -7.21
N ASP A 14 -2.11 -7.11 -7.66
CA ASP A 14 -1.57 -6.50 -8.87
C ASP A 14 -0.13 -6.06 -8.62
N ARG A 15 0.75 -6.38 -9.58
CA ARG A 15 2.17 -6.12 -9.49
C ARG A 15 2.57 -4.97 -10.40
N TYR A 16 3.30 -4.02 -9.83
CA TYR A 16 3.89 -2.89 -10.57
C TYR A 16 5.39 -2.92 -10.36
N ALA A 17 6.16 -2.96 -11.43
CA ALA A 17 7.61 -3.02 -11.37
C ALA A 17 8.23 -1.86 -12.13
N GLY A 18 9.29 -1.27 -11.56
CA GLY A 18 9.97 -0.13 -12.12
C GLY A 18 9.30 1.18 -11.74
N LYS A 19 10.03 2.26 -11.90
CA LYS A 19 9.63 3.59 -11.42
C LYS A 19 8.30 4.05 -12.03
N GLN A 20 8.12 3.85 -13.34
CA GLN A 20 6.93 4.32 -14.04
C GLN A 20 5.70 3.51 -13.66
N GLU A 21 5.82 2.18 -13.59
CA GLU A 21 4.69 1.33 -13.21
C GLU A 21 4.28 1.55 -11.76
N VAL A 22 5.24 1.67 -10.86
CA VAL A 22 4.96 1.92 -9.44
C VAL A 22 4.25 3.27 -9.28
N ARG A 23 4.68 4.29 -9.99
CA ARG A 23 4.02 5.59 -9.97
C ARG A 23 2.57 5.48 -10.45
N ALA A 24 2.33 4.76 -11.52
CA ALA A 24 0.98 4.55 -12.06
C ALA A 24 0.10 3.78 -11.06
N GLY A 25 0.65 2.76 -10.40
CA GLY A 25 -0.07 1.99 -9.39
C GLY A 25 -0.47 2.83 -8.19
N LEU A 26 0.44 3.67 -7.70
CA LEU A 26 0.16 4.58 -6.60
C LEU A 26 -0.88 5.64 -7.00
N ALA A 27 -0.81 6.15 -8.23
CA ALA A 27 -1.78 7.12 -8.74
C ALA A 27 -3.19 6.55 -8.74
N LYS A 28 -3.36 5.28 -9.07
CA LYS A 28 -4.67 4.62 -9.02
C LYS A 28 -5.28 4.63 -7.62
N ARG A 29 -4.44 4.54 -6.59
CA ARG A 29 -4.90 4.62 -5.20
C ARG A 29 -5.52 5.98 -4.93
N PHE A 30 -4.86 7.06 -5.35
CA PHE A 30 -5.35 8.41 -5.14
C PHE A 30 -6.56 8.73 -6.01
N GLU A 31 -6.68 8.11 -7.17
CA GLU A 31 -7.89 8.25 -8.01
C GLU A 31 -9.11 7.59 -7.35
N GLY A 32 -8.92 6.44 -6.73
CA GLY A 32 -10.01 5.72 -6.08
C GLY A 32 -10.47 6.34 -4.77
N ILE A 33 -9.55 6.96 -4.03
CA ILE A 33 -9.80 7.60 -2.74
C ILE A 33 -9.06 8.94 -2.73
N PRO A 34 -9.65 10.01 -3.34
CA PRO A 34 -8.95 11.28 -3.48
C PRO A 34 -8.51 11.94 -2.18
N ASP A 35 -9.25 11.72 -1.10
CA ASP A 35 -8.94 12.26 0.22
C ASP A 35 -8.29 11.25 1.15
N VAL A 36 -7.57 10.27 0.59
CA VAL A 36 -6.93 9.22 1.37
C VAL A 36 -5.98 9.79 2.42
N HIS A 37 -6.09 9.24 3.63
CA HIS A 37 -5.22 9.60 4.75
C HIS A 37 -4.74 8.33 5.43
N TYR A 38 -3.44 8.28 5.73
CA TYR A 38 -2.85 7.21 6.52
C TYR A 38 -2.52 7.77 7.89
N GLY A 39 -3.03 7.13 8.93
CA GLY A 39 -2.79 7.56 10.29
C GLY A 39 -2.59 6.37 11.22
N ASP A 40 -2.37 6.67 12.51
CA ASP A 40 -2.22 5.65 13.54
C ASP A 40 -1.15 4.63 13.13
N ASP A 41 -0.04 5.13 12.59
CA ASP A 41 0.98 4.32 11.97
C ASP A 41 2.10 3.95 12.94
N GLN A 42 2.60 2.72 12.80
CA GLN A 42 3.76 2.21 13.52
C GLN A 42 4.67 1.49 12.55
N HIS A 43 5.97 1.55 12.80
CA HIS A 43 6.97 0.98 11.92
C HIS A 43 7.96 0.14 12.71
N TRP A 44 8.31 -1.02 12.15
CA TRP A 44 9.34 -1.91 12.72
C TRP A 44 10.33 -2.23 11.63
N ILE A 45 11.63 -2.20 11.99
CA ILE A 45 12.70 -2.49 11.03
C ILE A 45 13.57 -3.59 11.61
N CYS A 46 13.87 -4.60 10.78
CA CYS A 46 14.78 -5.69 11.14
C CYS A 46 15.70 -5.94 9.95
N GLY A 47 16.96 -5.47 10.05
CA GLY A 47 17.94 -5.59 8.97
C GLY A 47 17.46 -4.89 7.70
N ASP A 48 17.39 -5.63 6.61
CA ASP A 48 16.95 -5.12 5.31
C ASP A 48 15.44 -5.25 5.10
N PHE A 49 14.69 -5.50 6.16
CA PHE A 49 13.26 -5.73 6.09
C PHE A 49 12.53 -4.84 7.08
N GLY A 50 11.36 -4.34 6.67
CA GLY A 50 10.53 -3.52 7.54
C GLY A 50 9.05 -3.81 7.39
N VAL A 51 8.30 -3.44 8.42
CA VAL A 51 6.84 -3.55 8.44
C VAL A 51 6.29 -2.19 8.86
N SER A 52 5.33 -1.67 8.11
CA SER A 52 4.58 -0.47 8.47
C SER A 52 3.12 -0.85 8.67
N GLU A 53 2.58 -0.57 9.85
CA GLU A 53 1.17 -0.76 10.16
C GLU A 53 0.47 0.59 10.18
N TRP A 54 -0.73 0.66 9.62
CA TRP A 54 -1.43 1.94 9.47
C TRP A 54 -2.95 1.75 9.41
N THR A 55 -3.67 2.86 9.61
CA THR A 55 -5.11 2.95 9.35
C THR A 55 -5.31 3.87 8.15
N LEU A 56 -5.96 3.37 7.13
CA LEU A 56 -6.32 4.16 5.94
C LEU A 56 -7.76 4.64 6.08
N THR A 57 -7.97 5.94 5.92
CA THR A 57 -9.29 6.54 5.92
C THR A 57 -9.47 7.38 4.67
N GLY A 58 -10.71 7.57 4.26
CA GLY A 58 -11.04 8.39 3.10
C GLY A 58 -12.43 8.13 2.61
N THR A 59 -12.75 8.75 1.48
CA THR A 59 -14.04 8.59 0.80
C THR A 59 -13.78 8.14 -0.62
N SER A 60 -14.42 7.05 -1.04
CA SER A 60 -14.30 6.57 -2.41
C SER A 60 -14.99 7.52 -3.39
N THR A 61 -14.70 7.35 -4.68
CA THR A 61 -15.34 8.15 -5.72
C THR A 61 -16.85 7.96 -5.77
N SER A 62 -17.36 6.87 -5.21
CA SER A 62 -18.80 6.62 -5.09
C SER A 62 -19.42 7.25 -3.84
N GLY A 63 -18.63 7.96 -3.03
CA GLY A 63 -19.10 8.61 -1.80
C GLY A 63 -19.12 7.72 -0.58
N GLN A 64 -18.60 6.52 -0.66
CA GLN A 64 -18.57 5.58 0.46
C GLN A 64 -17.38 5.87 1.38
N HIS A 65 -17.65 5.99 2.68
CA HIS A 65 -16.59 6.15 3.68
C HIS A 65 -15.79 4.85 3.82
N ILE A 66 -14.47 4.99 3.82
CA ILE A 66 -13.55 3.85 3.95
C ILE A 66 -12.70 4.04 5.19
N GLU A 67 -12.65 2.99 6.00
CA GLU A 67 -11.73 2.95 7.15
C GLU A 67 -11.25 1.51 7.29
N VAL A 68 -9.97 1.27 7.00
CA VAL A 68 -9.38 -0.07 7.05
C VAL A 68 -8.01 -0.04 7.71
N ARG A 69 -7.66 -1.14 8.38
CA ARG A 69 -6.32 -1.36 8.90
C ARG A 69 -5.53 -2.19 7.90
N GLY A 70 -4.25 -1.86 7.76
CA GLY A 70 -3.39 -2.61 6.86
C GLY A 70 -1.93 -2.55 7.27
N VAL A 71 -1.12 -3.30 6.55
CA VAL A 71 0.33 -3.32 6.72
C VAL A 71 1.01 -3.34 5.37
N ASP A 72 2.20 -2.76 5.32
CA ASP A 72 3.10 -2.89 4.19
C ASP A 72 4.33 -3.68 4.63
N LEU A 73 4.70 -4.68 3.84
CA LEU A 73 5.98 -5.35 3.97
C LEU A 73 6.97 -4.66 3.04
N LEU A 74 8.10 -4.24 3.60
CA LEU A 74 9.10 -3.47 2.88
C LEU A 74 10.42 -4.21 2.85
N GLU A 75 11.06 -4.27 1.68
CA GLU A 75 12.44 -4.71 1.55
C GLU A 75 13.32 -3.54 1.14
N PHE A 76 14.50 -3.48 1.74
CA PHE A 76 15.46 -2.40 1.49
C PHE A 76 16.75 -2.97 0.91
N ALA A 77 17.37 -2.23 0.01
CA ALA A 77 18.72 -2.48 -0.47
C ALA A 77 19.41 -1.14 -0.70
N GLN A 78 20.63 -1.02 -0.19
CA GLN A 78 21.43 0.20 -0.36
C GLN A 78 20.69 1.47 0.09
N GLY A 79 19.94 1.36 1.20
CA GLY A 79 19.19 2.48 1.76
C GLY A 79 17.92 2.85 1.01
N LYS A 80 17.47 2.02 0.07
CA LYS A 80 16.26 2.27 -0.74
C LYS A 80 15.28 1.12 -0.63
N VAL A 81 13.99 1.46 -0.74
CA VAL A 81 12.93 0.45 -0.82
C VAL A 81 12.98 -0.20 -2.19
N ILE A 82 13.13 -1.51 -2.23
CA ILE A 82 13.14 -2.28 -3.47
C ILE A 82 11.85 -3.07 -3.67
N ARG A 83 11.08 -3.30 -2.59
CA ARG A 83 9.78 -3.97 -2.67
C ARG A 83 8.84 -3.41 -1.62
N LYS A 84 7.61 -3.14 -2.02
CA LYS A 84 6.51 -2.76 -1.14
C LYS A 84 5.33 -3.68 -1.43
N ASP A 85 4.87 -4.38 -0.40
CA ASP A 85 3.79 -5.36 -0.51
C ASP A 85 2.71 -4.99 0.49
N SER A 86 1.54 -4.57 0.00
CA SER A 86 0.46 -4.03 0.82
C SER A 86 -0.58 -5.10 1.12
N PHE A 87 -1.00 -5.17 2.37
CA PHE A 87 -2.06 -6.05 2.85
C PHE A 87 -3.08 -5.23 3.63
N TRP A 88 -4.35 -5.47 3.36
CA TRP A 88 -5.46 -4.78 4.05
C TRP A 88 -6.38 -5.78 4.67
N LYS A 89 -7.03 -5.37 5.76
CA LYS A 89 -8.20 -6.11 6.25
C LYS A 89 -9.38 -5.80 5.34
N ILE A 90 -10.20 -6.81 5.13
CA ILE A 90 -11.45 -6.64 4.38
C ILE A 90 -12.53 -6.22 5.37
N VAL A 91 -13.21 -5.12 5.08
CA VAL A 91 -14.32 -4.62 5.89
C VAL A 91 -15.62 -4.88 5.13
N GLU A 92 -16.49 -5.66 5.72
CA GLU A 92 -17.77 -6.07 5.11
C GLU A 92 -18.96 -5.36 5.72
#